data_a5ef02980fdf78c5cc45d8cc13a8ea1e
#
_entry.id   a5ef02980fdf78c5cc45d8cc13a8ea1e
#
_cell.length_a   1.000
_cell.length_b   1.000
_cell.length_c   1.000
_cell.angle_alpha   90.00
_cell.angle_beta   90.00
_cell.angle_gamma   90.00
#
_symmetry.space_group_name_H-M   'P 1'
#
loop_
_entity.id
_entity.type
_entity.pdbx_description
1 polymer ?
#
loop_
_entity_poly.entity_id
_entity_poly.type
_entity_poly.pdbx_seq_one_letter_code
_entity_poly.pdbx_strand_id
1 'polypeptide(L)'
;MSTYNEDNTKNTVWKKNLPVLWLGVFLCCASYTSCIPFLPVYLLRELGVAPEEVNFWAGISFAVTFLGCTIMAPYWGALADHVGQRKMAIRAGYGLALSYFLTGACQDMYQLIGVRILCGLVAGFVPACMSMASSSLPESRMGWGMGLMQTAMASGSIMGPLMGGYMASWFGMRMSFYVGSLALFAATTAVMLVVKDMTILQKGDFSAISLWRDLKDSLCNKELRFIMFMFFMIQTCVMTIQPLITLYVGQLMGAMGDEAVKMSGVIFSLAGFAGILAAPFWGKRGQRYGFVRIFALVTFAAGFINLFQVFIQDVWQFAAIQFIYGLFLAGAVPNINADLTVVTDKNTRGKAFGLSTSANQFGGVVGPLLGGALGAVMATRYVLVATGCILMCMGAYSYATRVRS
;
A
#
# COMPACT_ATOMS: atom_id res chain seq x y z
N MET A 1 -21.23 -25.62 27.96
CA MET A 1 -20.72 -26.64 27.01
C MET A 1 -20.47 -26.10 25.60
N SER A 2 -21.17 -25.08 25.11
CA SER A 2 -20.94 -24.52 23.78
C SER A 2 -19.61 -23.75 23.64
N THR A 3 -19.25 -22.94 24.61
CA THR A 3 -18.00 -22.14 24.64
C THR A 3 -16.73 -22.99 24.68
N TYR A 4 -16.74 -24.13 25.36
CA TYR A 4 -15.60 -25.06 25.45
C TYR A 4 -15.32 -25.80 24.11
N ASN A 5 -16.36 -26.06 23.33
CA ASN A 5 -16.23 -26.68 21.99
C ASN A 5 -15.76 -25.66 20.94
N GLU A 6 -16.19 -24.40 21.04
CA GLU A 6 -15.74 -23.33 20.12
C GLU A 6 -14.25 -22.99 20.32
N ASP A 7 -13.76 -22.96 21.55
CA ASP A 7 -12.33 -22.70 21.83
C ASP A 7 -11.43 -23.84 21.36
N ASN A 8 -11.87 -25.08 21.47
CA ASN A 8 -11.10 -26.23 20.97
C ASN A 8 -11.07 -26.29 19.44
N THR A 9 -12.14 -25.88 18.77
CA THR A 9 -12.20 -25.80 17.30
C THR A 9 -11.34 -24.65 16.78
N LYS A 10 -11.40 -23.48 17.42
CA LYS A 10 -10.52 -22.35 17.10
C LYS A 10 -9.05 -22.72 17.32
N ASN A 11 -8.71 -23.47 18.37
CA ASN A 11 -7.33 -23.86 18.69
C ASN A 11 -6.65 -24.77 17.64
N THR A 12 -7.41 -25.43 16.77
CA THR A 12 -6.87 -26.27 15.69
C THR A 12 -6.95 -25.57 14.34
N VAL A 13 -7.98 -24.77 14.08
CA VAL A 13 -8.23 -24.14 12.79
C VAL A 13 -7.21 -23.04 12.47
N TRP A 14 -6.86 -22.18 13.44
CA TRP A 14 -5.90 -21.09 13.20
C TRP A 14 -4.51 -21.60 12.79
N LYS A 15 -4.08 -22.77 13.31
CA LYS A 15 -2.78 -23.38 12.96
C LYS A 15 -2.68 -23.74 11.48
N LYS A 16 -3.81 -24.06 10.84
CA LYS A 16 -3.89 -24.35 9.39
C LYS A 16 -4.16 -23.08 8.59
N ASN A 17 -5.03 -22.20 9.07
CA ASN A 17 -5.41 -20.98 8.36
C ASN A 17 -4.25 -19.98 8.29
N LEU A 18 -3.58 -19.70 9.40
CA LEU A 18 -2.63 -18.60 9.53
C LEU A 18 -1.45 -18.71 8.56
N PRO A 19 -0.76 -19.88 8.38
CA PRO A 19 0.33 -19.98 7.42
C PRO A 19 -0.11 -19.77 5.97
N VAL A 20 -1.30 -20.28 5.59
CA VAL A 20 -1.85 -20.12 4.24
C VAL A 20 -2.26 -18.68 3.98
N LEU A 21 -2.88 -18.02 4.95
CA LEU A 21 -3.24 -16.61 4.87
C LEU A 21 -2.00 -15.72 4.82
N TRP A 22 -0.97 -16.04 5.63
CA TRP A 22 0.32 -15.36 5.61
C TRP A 22 0.97 -15.44 4.22
N LEU A 23 1.08 -16.65 3.67
CA LEU A 23 1.65 -16.86 2.34
C LEU A 23 0.82 -16.16 1.26
N GLY A 24 -0.51 -16.21 1.35
CA GLY A 24 -1.42 -15.54 0.44
C GLY A 24 -1.23 -14.03 0.43
N VAL A 25 -1.17 -13.40 1.61
CA VAL A 25 -0.92 -11.97 1.75
C VAL A 25 0.48 -11.59 1.27
N PHE A 26 1.50 -12.39 1.62
CA PHE A 26 2.87 -12.19 1.13
C PHE A 26 2.93 -12.19 -0.40
N LEU A 27 2.38 -13.24 -1.05
CA LEU A 27 2.37 -13.35 -2.51
C LEU A 27 1.55 -12.24 -3.18
N CYS A 28 0.43 -11.83 -2.59
CA CYS A 28 -0.37 -10.72 -3.09
C CYS A 28 0.39 -9.40 -3.04
N CYS A 29 1.01 -9.07 -1.89
CA CYS A 29 1.80 -7.86 -1.74
C CYS A 29 3.06 -7.89 -2.63
N ALA A 30 3.75 -9.03 -2.72
CA ALA A 30 4.91 -9.20 -3.58
C ALA A 30 4.55 -9.04 -5.07
N SER A 31 3.47 -9.67 -5.54
CA SER A 31 2.99 -9.51 -6.92
C SER A 31 2.60 -8.07 -7.23
N TYR A 32 1.91 -7.40 -6.30
CA TYR A 32 1.52 -6.00 -6.46
C TYR A 32 2.75 -5.09 -6.57
N THR A 33 3.67 -5.19 -5.63
CA THR A 33 4.84 -4.31 -5.57
C THR A 33 5.93 -4.68 -6.57
N SER A 34 5.95 -5.92 -7.11
CA SER A 34 6.87 -6.32 -8.17
C SER A 34 6.64 -5.60 -9.50
N CYS A 35 5.40 -5.16 -9.75
CA CYS A 35 5.03 -4.57 -11.05
C CYS A 35 4.96 -3.05 -11.00
N ILE A 36 4.65 -2.46 -9.83
CA ILE A 36 4.41 -1.03 -9.69
C ILE A 36 5.59 -0.16 -10.14
N PRO A 37 6.83 -0.39 -9.66
CA PRO A 37 7.95 0.47 -9.99
C PRO A 37 8.30 0.45 -11.48
N PHE A 38 7.97 -0.65 -12.17
CA PHE A 38 8.39 -0.88 -13.55
C PHE A 38 7.31 -0.54 -14.57
N LEU A 39 6.11 -0.11 -14.13
CA LEU A 39 5.02 0.25 -15.02
C LEU A 39 5.38 1.34 -16.04
N PRO A 40 6.12 2.43 -15.68
CA PRO A 40 6.56 3.41 -16.67
C PRO A 40 7.48 2.81 -17.73
N VAL A 41 8.38 1.90 -17.35
CA VAL A 41 9.28 1.23 -18.29
C VAL A 41 8.51 0.24 -19.17
N TYR A 42 7.47 -0.41 -18.63
CA TYR A 42 6.56 -1.26 -19.39
C TYR A 42 5.80 -0.47 -20.46
N LEU A 43 5.28 0.72 -20.12
CA LEU A 43 4.63 1.63 -21.06
C LEU A 43 5.59 2.03 -22.21
N LEU A 44 6.83 2.36 -21.87
CA LEU A 44 7.83 2.81 -22.82
C LEU A 44 8.29 1.69 -23.78
N ARG A 45 8.65 0.52 -23.21
CA ARG A 45 9.32 -0.55 -23.95
C ARG A 45 8.36 -1.53 -24.63
N GLU A 46 7.26 -1.85 -23.95
CA GLU A 46 6.36 -2.94 -24.38
C GLU A 46 5.12 -2.41 -25.09
N LEU A 47 4.65 -1.20 -24.73
CA LEU A 47 3.45 -0.60 -25.30
C LEU A 47 3.74 0.58 -26.23
N GLY A 48 5.03 0.95 -26.40
CA GLY A 48 5.45 1.97 -27.37
C GLY A 48 4.95 3.38 -27.08
N VAL A 49 4.67 3.70 -25.81
CA VAL A 49 4.25 5.05 -25.40
C VAL A 49 5.42 6.02 -25.54
N ALA A 50 5.17 7.21 -26.11
CA ALA A 50 6.21 8.23 -26.29
C ALA A 50 6.84 8.64 -24.95
N PRO A 51 8.17 8.89 -24.89
CA PRO A 51 8.86 9.22 -23.64
C PRO A 51 8.26 10.43 -22.91
N GLU A 52 7.75 11.41 -23.66
CA GLU A 52 7.13 12.62 -23.12
C GLU A 52 5.81 12.33 -22.38
N GLU A 53 5.08 11.29 -22.79
CA GLU A 53 3.77 10.93 -22.28
C GLU A 53 3.83 9.83 -21.20
N VAL A 54 4.95 9.13 -21.04
CA VAL A 54 5.08 7.98 -20.12
C VAL A 54 4.70 8.33 -18.70
N ASN A 55 5.15 9.47 -18.19
CA ASN A 55 4.85 9.92 -16.82
C ASN A 55 3.34 10.15 -16.63
N PHE A 56 2.70 10.78 -17.61
CA PHE A 56 1.28 11.06 -17.59
C PHE A 56 0.44 9.77 -17.60
N TRP A 57 0.72 8.85 -18.50
CA TRP A 57 -0.01 7.58 -18.62
C TRP A 57 0.26 6.62 -17.46
N ALA A 58 1.47 6.62 -16.91
CA ALA A 58 1.77 5.90 -15.68
C ALA A 58 0.94 6.45 -14.50
N GLY A 59 0.88 7.78 -14.36
CA GLY A 59 0.05 8.44 -13.35
C GLY A 59 -1.42 8.07 -13.45
N ILE A 60 -2.00 8.10 -14.65
CA ILE A 60 -3.39 7.69 -14.91
C ILE A 60 -3.60 6.22 -14.55
N SER A 61 -2.70 5.32 -14.96
CA SER A 61 -2.80 3.88 -14.69
C SER A 61 -2.89 3.56 -13.21
N PHE A 62 -2.12 4.25 -12.37
CA PHE A 62 -2.21 4.12 -10.92
C PHE A 62 -3.49 4.74 -10.37
N ALA A 63 -3.81 5.97 -10.80
CA ALA A 63 -4.95 6.71 -10.31
C ALA A 63 -6.27 5.98 -10.54
N VAL A 64 -6.49 5.41 -11.73
CA VAL A 64 -7.74 4.66 -12.02
C VAL A 64 -7.84 3.38 -11.20
N THR A 65 -6.71 2.73 -10.89
CA THR A 65 -6.68 1.54 -10.02
C THR A 65 -7.08 1.91 -8.59
N PHE A 66 -6.46 2.95 -8.01
CA PHE A 66 -6.79 3.41 -6.68
C PHE A 66 -8.21 3.98 -6.59
N LEU A 67 -8.69 4.66 -7.63
CA LEU A 67 -10.06 5.15 -7.71
C LEU A 67 -11.06 3.99 -7.66
N GLY A 68 -10.84 2.94 -8.45
CA GLY A 68 -11.63 1.72 -8.40
C GLY A 68 -11.64 1.08 -7.02
N CYS A 69 -10.46 0.97 -6.39
CA CYS A 69 -10.33 0.48 -5.01
C CYS A 69 -11.13 1.34 -4.02
N THR A 70 -11.01 2.67 -4.11
CA THR A 70 -11.67 3.62 -3.18
C THR A 70 -13.19 3.51 -3.26
N ILE A 71 -13.73 3.40 -4.47
CA ILE A 71 -15.18 3.29 -4.70
C ILE A 71 -15.71 1.93 -4.23
N MET A 72 -14.97 0.85 -4.53
CA MET A 72 -15.46 -0.51 -4.30
C MET A 72 -15.14 -1.06 -2.90
N ALA A 73 -14.14 -0.51 -2.18
CA ALA A 73 -13.73 -1.04 -0.87
C ALA A 73 -14.87 -1.06 0.16
N PRO A 74 -15.69 0.01 0.33
CA PRO A 74 -16.82 -0.03 1.26
C PRO A 74 -17.87 -1.06 0.86
N TYR A 75 -18.16 -1.18 -0.44
CA TYR A 75 -19.14 -2.15 -0.96
C TYR A 75 -18.68 -3.59 -0.70
N TRP A 76 -17.44 -3.92 -1.04
CA TRP A 76 -16.91 -5.27 -0.83
C TRP A 76 -16.72 -5.60 0.65
N GLY A 77 -16.34 -4.62 1.49
CA GLY A 77 -16.25 -4.80 2.93
C GLY A 77 -17.59 -5.17 3.54
N ALA A 78 -18.62 -4.41 3.25
CA ALA A 78 -19.97 -4.69 3.74
C ALA A 78 -20.53 -6.00 3.20
N LEU A 79 -20.33 -6.31 1.91
CA LEU A 79 -20.74 -7.59 1.34
C LEU A 79 -20.02 -8.77 2.01
N ALA A 80 -18.74 -8.58 2.39
CA ALA A 80 -17.96 -9.60 3.08
C ALA A 80 -18.55 -9.98 4.45
N ASP A 81 -19.14 -9.03 5.17
CA ASP A 81 -19.78 -9.26 6.47
C ASP A 81 -21.07 -10.08 6.34
N HIS A 82 -21.74 -10.03 5.19
CA HIS A 82 -22.97 -10.80 4.92
C HIS A 82 -22.71 -12.14 4.22
N VAL A 83 -21.76 -12.20 3.28
CA VAL A 83 -21.53 -13.39 2.43
C VAL A 83 -20.38 -14.26 2.94
N GLY A 84 -19.52 -13.70 3.79
CA GLY A 84 -18.33 -14.35 4.37
C GLY A 84 -17.02 -13.88 3.71
N GLN A 85 -16.01 -13.71 4.54
CA GLN A 85 -14.70 -13.17 4.14
C GLN A 85 -13.97 -14.10 3.16
N ARG A 86 -14.12 -15.43 3.30
CA ARG A 86 -13.48 -16.40 2.41
C ARG A 86 -13.96 -16.29 0.96
N LYS A 87 -15.26 -16.14 0.75
CA LYS A 87 -15.83 -15.98 -0.61
C LYS A 87 -15.32 -14.69 -1.24
N MET A 88 -15.23 -13.61 -0.45
CA MET A 88 -14.70 -12.32 -0.91
C MET A 88 -13.20 -12.37 -1.20
N ALA A 89 -12.40 -13.09 -0.39
CA ALA A 89 -10.99 -13.31 -0.69
C ALA A 89 -10.79 -14.10 -1.99
N ILE A 90 -11.55 -15.18 -2.20
CA ILE A 90 -11.49 -16.00 -3.42
C ILE A 90 -11.85 -15.15 -4.66
N ARG A 91 -12.94 -14.39 -4.60
CA ARG A 91 -13.35 -13.47 -5.67
C ARG A 91 -12.24 -12.47 -5.99
N ALA A 92 -11.72 -11.80 -4.96
CA ALA A 92 -10.68 -10.78 -5.14
C ALA A 92 -9.37 -11.38 -5.66
N GLY A 93 -8.96 -12.53 -5.14
CA GLY A 93 -7.73 -13.19 -5.53
C GLY A 93 -7.73 -13.65 -6.99
N TYR A 94 -8.78 -14.33 -7.44
CA TYR A 94 -8.89 -14.73 -8.86
C TYR A 94 -9.08 -13.52 -9.77
N GLY A 95 -9.85 -12.50 -9.35
CA GLY A 95 -10.01 -11.26 -10.11
C GLY A 95 -8.68 -10.53 -10.29
N LEU A 96 -7.85 -10.45 -9.23
CA LEU A 96 -6.51 -9.89 -9.31
C LEU A 96 -5.59 -10.74 -10.18
N ALA A 97 -5.60 -12.08 -10.05
CA ALA A 97 -4.81 -12.97 -10.90
C ALA A 97 -5.15 -12.77 -12.38
N LEU A 98 -6.44 -12.71 -12.73
CA LEU A 98 -6.88 -12.41 -14.09
C LEU A 98 -6.42 -11.03 -14.55
N SER A 99 -6.53 -10.00 -13.70
CA SER A 99 -6.08 -8.64 -14.05
C SER A 99 -4.57 -8.58 -14.30
N TYR A 100 -3.76 -9.32 -13.54
CA TYR A 100 -2.31 -9.41 -13.78
C TYR A 100 -1.99 -10.15 -15.09
N PHE A 101 -2.69 -11.25 -15.35
CA PHE A 101 -2.54 -11.99 -16.60
C PHE A 101 -2.87 -11.08 -17.80
N LEU A 102 -4.01 -10.40 -17.76
CA LEU A 102 -4.42 -9.46 -18.81
C LEU A 102 -3.43 -8.29 -18.95
N THR A 103 -2.85 -7.79 -17.85
CA THR A 103 -1.81 -6.75 -17.91
C THR A 103 -0.60 -7.21 -18.73
N GLY A 104 -0.14 -8.45 -18.55
CA GLY A 104 0.95 -9.02 -19.36
C GLY A 104 0.57 -9.22 -20.82
N ALA A 105 -0.70 -9.39 -21.13
CA ALA A 105 -1.22 -9.59 -22.50
C ALA A 105 -1.55 -8.28 -23.24
N CYS A 106 -1.57 -7.12 -22.57
CA CYS A 106 -1.86 -5.83 -23.20
C CYS A 106 -0.90 -5.52 -24.34
N GLN A 107 -1.46 -4.98 -25.43
CA GLN A 107 -0.71 -4.54 -26.62
C GLN A 107 -0.68 -3.02 -26.77
N ASP A 108 -1.61 -2.32 -26.15
CA ASP A 108 -1.69 -0.87 -26.15
C ASP A 108 -2.04 -0.32 -24.77
N MET A 109 -1.86 0.97 -24.61
CA MET A 109 -2.05 1.68 -23.35
C MET A 109 -3.55 1.74 -22.94
N TYR A 110 -4.49 1.76 -23.88
CA TYR A 110 -5.93 1.83 -23.56
C TYR A 110 -6.41 0.51 -22.96
N GLN A 111 -5.92 -0.62 -23.49
CA GLN A 111 -6.16 -1.95 -22.90
C GLN A 111 -5.61 -2.00 -21.47
N LEU A 112 -4.40 -1.48 -21.25
CA LEU A 112 -3.81 -1.39 -19.92
C LEU A 112 -4.69 -0.60 -18.96
N ILE A 113 -5.19 0.58 -19.36
CA ILE A 113 -6.09 1.40 -18.52
C ILE A 113 -7.36 0.61 -18.17
N GLY A 114 -7.99 -0.06 -19.15
CA GLY A 114 -9.15 -0.91 -18.90
C GLY A 114 -8.87 -2.02 -17.87
N VAL A 115 -7.74 -2.69 -17.99
CA VAL A 115 -7.32 -3.73 -17.04
C VAL A 115 -6.99 -3.15 -15.66
N ARG A 116 -6.42 -1.94 -15.59
CA ARG A 116 -6.15 -1.24 -14.34
C ARG A 116 -7.43 -0.82 -13.60
N ILE A 117 -8.46 -0.41 -14.32
CA ILE A 117 -9.79 -0.18 -13.76
C ILE A 117 -10.33 -1.50 -13.18
N LEU A 118 -10.30 -2.59 -13.95
CA LEU A 118 -10.72 -3.91 -13.49
C LEU A 118 -9.97 -4.33 -12.21
N CYS A 119 -8.65 -4.14 -12.18
CA CYS A 119 -7.81 -4.44 -11.01
C CYS A 119 -8.30 -3.70 -9.76
N GLY A 120 -8.63 -2.41 -9.89
CA GLY A 120 -9.20 -1.61 -8.79
C GLY A 120 -10.57 -2.11 -8.34
N LEU A 121 -11.45 -2.42 -9.29
CA LEU A 121 -12.80 -2.89 -9.00
C LEU A 121 -12.84 -4.24 -8.27
N VAL A 122 -11.91 -5.15 -8.57
CA VAL A 122 -11.87 -6.49 -7.97
C VAL A 122 -11.02 -6.58 -6.70
N ALA A 123 -10.33 -5.52 -6.31
CA ALA A 123 -9.44 -5.50 -5.14
C ALA A 123 -10.16 -5.90 -3.83
N GLY A 124 -9.37 -6.27 -2.81
CA GLY A 124 -9.88 -6.62 -1.48
C GLY A 124 -9.36 -7.93 -0.89
N PHE A 125 -8.40 -8.60 -1.55
CA PHE A 125 -7.84 -9.87 -1.08
C PHE A 125 -7.16 -9.74 0.30
N VAL A 126 -6.29 -8.75 0.48
CA VAL A 126 -5.53 -8.56 1.72
C VAL A 126 -6.46 -8.26 2.91
N PRO A 127 -7.40 -7.28 2.84
CA PRO A 127 -8.34 -7.05 3.93
C PRO A 127 -9.17 -8.28 4.31
N ALA A 128 -9.64 -9.05 3.34
CA ALA A 128 -10.39 -10.28 3.59
C ALA A 128 -9.52 -11.33 4.30
N CYS A 129 -8.27 -11.52 3.88
CA CYS A 129 -7.32 -12.42 4.55
C CYS A 129 -7.01 -11.97 5.99
N MET A 130 -6.84 -10.66 6.23
CA MET A 130 -6.63 -10.11 7.56
C MET A 130 -7.83 -10.33 8.48
N SER A 131 -9.04 -10.14 7.97
CA SER A 131 -10.28 -10.42 8.69
C SER A 131 -10.45 -11.91 9.03
N MET A 132 -10.16 -12.82 8.09
CA MET A 132 -10.17 -14.27 8.35
C MET A 132 -9.10 -14.68 9.37
N ALA A 133 -7.92 -14.08 9.33
CA ALA A 133 -6.88 -14.33 10.32
C ALA A 133 -7.36 -13.93 11.72
N SER A 134 -7.91 -12.70 11.87
CA SER A 134 -8.40 -12.21 13.15
C SER A 134 -9.56 -13.05 13.71
N SER A 135 -10.50 -13.48 12.87
CA SER A 135 -11.64 -14.30 13.31
C SER A 135 -11.26 -15.73 13.70
N SER A 136 -10.18 -16.27 13.14
CA SER A 136 -9.71 -17.63 13.44
C SER A 136 -8.79 -17.71 14.65
N LEU A 137 -8.15 -16.60 15.05
CA LEU A 137 -7.21 -16.57 16.18
C LEU A 137 -7.93 -16.57 17.54
N PRO A 138 -7.42 -17.33 18.55
CA PRO A 138 -7.86 -17.18 19.91
C PRO A 138 -7.42 -15.84 20.48
N GLU A 139 -8.19 -15.26 21.42
CA GLU A 139 -7.92 -13.94 22.00
C GLU A 139 -6.51 -13.82 22.60
N SER A 140 -6.03 -14.88 23.25
CA SER A 140 -4.69 -14.94 23.86
C SER A 140 -3.54 -14.82 22.83
N ARG A 141 -3.79 -15.07 21.54
CA ARG A 141 -2.80 -15.01 20.46
C ARG A 141 -3.10 -13.97 19.38
N MET A 142 -4.15 -13.17 19.57
CA MET A 142 -4.61 -12.17 18.60
C MET A 142 -3.47 -11.19 18.22
N GLY A 143 -2.81 -10.60 19.21
CA GLY A 143 -1.73 -9.63 18.97
C GLY A 143 -0.54 -10.24 18.23
N TRP A 144 -0.13 -11.46 18.62
CA TRP A 144 0.97 -12.17 17.94
C TRP A 144 0.61 -12.54 16.50
N GLY A 145 -0.58 -13.11 16.29
CA GLY A 145 -1.00 -13.57 14.96
C GLY A 145 -1.23 -12.41 13.98
N MET A 146 -1.82 -11.32 14.42
CA MET A 146 -1.98 -10.12 13.59
C MET A 146 -0.64 -9.44 13.31
N GLY A 147 0.29 -9.45 14.29
CA GLY A 147 1.68 -9.04 14.06
C GLY A 147 2.37 -9.87 12.99
N LEU A 148 2.18 -11.19 13.01
CA LEU A 148 2.70 -12.10 11.98
C LEU A 148 2.10 -11.77 10.60
N MET A 149 0.81 -11.50 10.49
CA MET A 149 0.17 -11.08 9.23
C MET A 149 0.77 -9.76 8.68
N GLN A 150 1.12 -8.81 9.56
CA GLN A 150 1.82 -7.58 9.15
C GLN A 150 3.21 -7.87 8.59
N THR A 151 3.92 -8.90 9.09
CA THR A 151 5.20 -9.29 8.49
C THR A 151 5.04 -9.83 7.07
N ALA A 152 3.92 -10.49 6.74
CA ALA A 152 3.64 -10.91 5.37
C ALA A 152 3.53 -9.72 4.41
N MET A 153 2.78 -8.68 4.81
CA MET A 153 2.64 -7.45 4.02
C MET A 153 4.00 -6.76 3.82
N ALA A 154 4.74 -6.58 4.91
CA ALA A 154 6.04 -5.90 4.89
C ALA A 154 7.06 -6.67 4.04
N SER A 155 7.18 -8.00 4.25
CA SER A 155 8.10 -8.85 3.48
C SER A 155 7.72 -8.87 1.99
N GLY A 156 6.43 -8.96 1.66
CA GLY A 156 5.96 -8.89 0.28
C GLY A 156 6.29 -7.56 -0.38
N SER A 157 6.11 -6.45 0.35
CA SER A 157 6.43 -5.12 -0.17
C SER A 157 7.91 -4.87 -0.43
N ILE A 158 8.80 -5.56 0.31
CA ILE A 158 10.25 -5.48 0.13
C ILE A 158 10.72 -6.41 -0.96
N MET A 159 10.29 -7.67 -0.91
CA MET A 159 10.76 -8.68 -1.86
C MET A 159 10.16 -8.49 -3.25
N GLY A 160 8.95 -7.91 -3.34
CA GLY A 160 8.28 -7.68 -4.62
C GLY A 160 9.12 -6.90 -5.62
N PRO A 161 9.56 -5.66 -5.32
CA PRO A 161 10.34 -4.86 -6.26
C PRO A 161 11.68 -5.52 -6.63
N LEU A 162 12.33 -6.20 -5.66
CA LEU A 162 13.56 -6.93 -5.89
C LEU A 162 13.33 -8.08 -6.88
N MET A 163 12.37 -8.95 -6.58
CA MET A 163 12.00 -10.05 -7.48
C MET A 163 11.54 -9.55 -8.84
N GLY A 164 10.69 -8.53 -8.86
CA GLY A 164 10.17 -7.93 -10.09
C GLY A 164 11.27 -7.37 -10.98
N GLY A 165 12.26 -6.67 -10.40
CA GLY A 165 13.41 -6.14 -11.12
C GLY A 165 14.27 -7.24 -11.78
N TYR A 166 14.59 -8.30 -11.03
CA TYR A 166 15.34 -9.44 -11.58
C TYR A 166 14.52 -10.21 -12.63
N MET A 167 13.24 -10.49 -12.36
CA MET A 167 12.39 -11.19 -13.32
C MET A 167 12.20 -10.40 -14.61
N ALA A 168 11.97 -9.08 -14.51
CA ALA A 168 11.83 -8.22 -15.67
C ALA A 168 13.11 -8.19 -16.52
N SER A 169 14.29 -8.23 -15.89
CA SER A 169 15.56 -8.22 -16.60
C SER A 169 15.93 -9.56 -17.25
N TRP A 170 15.55 -10.70 -16.65
CA TRP A 170 15.90 -12.04 -17.16
C TRP A 170 14.88 -12.57 -18.17
N PHE A 171 13.60 -12.31 -17.94
CA PHE A 171 12.51 -12.92 -18.70
C PHE A 171 11.62 -11.88 -19.42
N GLY A 172 11.93 -10.58 -19.28
CA GLY A 172 11.10 -9.50 -19.78
C GLY A 172 9.95 -9.10 -18.85
N MET A 173 9.44 -7.90 -19.05
CA MET A 173 8.45 -7.32 -18.15
C MET A 173 7.10 -8.04 -18.18
N ARG A 174 6.67 -8.54 -19.34
CA ARG A 174 5.43 -9.32 -19.50
C ARG A 174 5.43 -10.56 -18.64
N MET A 175 6.57 -11.27 -18.56
CA MET A 175 6.71 -12.48 -17.74
C MET A 175 6.58 -12.18 -16.25
N SER A 176 7.03 -11.02 -15.77
CA SER A 176 6.82 -10.62 -14.38
C SER A 176 5.33 -10.55 -14.00
N PHE A 177 4.49 -10.05 -14.92
CA PHE A 177 3.03 -10.03 -14.72
C PHE A 177 2.43 -11.44 -14.74
N TYR A 178 2.86 -12.32 -15.64
CA TYR A 178 2.36 -13.69 -15.71
C TYR A 178 2.75 -14.50 -14.46
N VAL A 179 3.97 -14.34 -13.97
CA VAL A 179 4.42 -15.00 -12.73
C VAL A 179 3.66 -14.45 -11.51
N GLY A 180 3.45 -13.13 -11.44
CA GLY A 180 2.61 -12.53 -10.40
C GLY A 180 1.17 -13.04 -10.45
N SER A 181 0.60 -13.20 -11.64
CA SER A 181 -0.72 -13.80 -11.86
C SER A 181 -0.77 -15.24 -11.36
N LEU A 182 0.20 -16.07 -11.73
CA LEU A 182 0.29 -17.48 -11.30
C LEU A 182 0.44 -17.58 -9.78
N ALA A 183 1.26 -16.73 -9.17
CA ALA A 183 1.43 -16.68 -7.72
C ALA A 183 0.12 -16.33 -6.99
N LEU A 184 -0.62 -15.32 -7.49
CA LEU A 184 -1.93 -14.95 -6.96
C LEU A 184 -2.98 -16.05 -7.16
N PHE A 185 -2.98 -16.70 -8.32
CA PHE A 185 -3.86 -17.83 -8.61
C PHE A 185 -3.59 -18.99 -7.64
N ALA A 186 -2.34 -19.38 -7.47
CA ALA A 186 -1.94 -20.45 -6.53
C ALA A 186 -2.27 -20.09 -5.07
N ALA A 187 -1.97 -18.86 -4.64
CA ALA A 187 -2.31 -18.37 -3.31
C ALA A 187 -3.82 -18.40 -3.05
N THR A 188 -4.62 -17.96 -4.02
CA THR A 188 -6.08 -17.95 -3.92
C THR A 188 -6.63 -19.38 -3.88
N THR A 189 -6.08 -20.28 -4.68
CA THR A 189 -6.46 -21.72 -4.68
C THR A 189 -6.11 -22.34 -3.33
N ALA A 190 -4.95 -22.03 -2.73
CA ALA A 190 -4.60 -22.50 -1.40
C ALA A 190 -5.58 -21.99 -0.33
N VAL A 191 -5.97 -20.71 -0.39
CA VAL A 191 -7.00 -20.14 0.50
C VAL A 191 -8.34 -20.86 0.29
N MET A 192 -8.72 -21.13 -0.96
CA MET A 192 -9.95 -21.84 -1.30
C MET A 192 -9.98 -23.28 -0.78
N LEU A 193 -8.87 -23.99 -0.80
CA LEU A 193 -8.82 -25.40 -0.41
C LEU A 193 -8.62 -25.61 1.09
N VAL A 194 -7.85 -24.76 1.74
CA VAL A 194 -7.35 -25.00 3.11
C VAL A 194 -8.04 -24.13 4.15
N VAL A 195 -8.33 -22.85 3.83
CA VAL A 195 -8.79 -21.89 4.83
C VAL A 195 -10.26 -22.11 5.16
N LYS A 196 -10.57 -22.26 6.45
CA LYS A 196 -11.95 -22.29 6.95
C LYS A 196 -12.36 -20.91 7.43
N ASP A 197 -13.50 -20.42 6.95
CA ASP A 197 -14.07 -19.14 7.39
C ASP A 197 -14.70 -19.31 8.77
N MET A 198 -14.23 -18.53 9.73
CA MET A 198 -14.75 -18.47 11.10
C MET A 198 -15.45 -17.13 11.37
N THR A 199 -15.73 -16.36 10.32
CA THR A 199 -16.37 -15.04 10.43
C THR A 199 -17.83 -15.21 10.80
N ILE A 200 -18.28 -14.49 11.82
CA ILE A 200 -19.69 -14.44 12.21
C ILE A 200 -20.40 -13.52 11.21
N LEU A 201 -21.35 -14.09 10.45
CA LEU A 201 -22.12 -13.32 9.49
C LEU A 201 -23.08 -12.36 10.19
N GLN A 202 -23.09 -11.11 9.77
CA GLN A 202 -24.04 -10.13 10.27
C GLN A 202 -25.42 -10.36 9.64
N LYS A 203 -26.44 -10.43 10.51
CA LYS A 203 -27.86 -10.44 10.10
C LYS A 203 -28.36 -9.01 10.10
N GLY A 204 -28.52 -8.39 8.95
CA GLY A 204 -29.04 -7.02 8.83
C GLY A 204 -28.99 -6.53 7.38
N ASP A 205 -29.78 -5.51 7.07
CA ASP A 205 -29.78 -4.90 5.74
C ASP A 205 -28.55 -4.02 5.53
N PHE A 206 -27.89 -4.21 4.39
CA PHE A 206 -26.82 -3.36 3.93
C PHE A 206 -27.37 -1.98 3.54
N SER A 207 -26.88 -0.91 4.17
CA SER A 207 -27.24 0.45 3.80
C SER A 207 -25.99 1.30 3.47
N ALA A 208 -25.83 1.63 2.19
CA ALA A 208 -24.78 2.55 1.75
C ALA A 208 -24.99 3.98 2.31
N ILE A 209 -26.22 4.33 2.72
CA ILE A 209 -26.55 5.65 3.26
C ILE A 209 -25.89 5.88 4.63
N SER A 210 -25.73 4.83 5.43
CA SER A 210 -25.06 4.94 6.74
C SER A 210 -23.59 5.35 6.60
N LEU A 211 -22.89 4.87 5.56
CA LEU A 211 -21.49 5.21 5.30
C LEU A 211 -21.29 6.70 5.00
N TRP A 212 -22.19 7.32 4.23
CA TRP A 212 -22.12 8.75 3.94
C TRP A 212 -22.39 9.63 5.16
N ARG A 213 -23.31 9.19 6.04
CA ARG A 213 -23.59 9.88 7.30
C ARG A 213 -22.39 9.79 8.24
N ASP A 214 -21.80 8.60 8.39
CA ASP A 214 -20.62 8.38 9.22
C ASP A 214 -19.42 9.20 8.73
N LEU A 215 -19.24 9.32 7.41
CA LEU A 215 -18.21 10.17 6.79
C LEU A 215 -18.41 11.65 7.16
N LYS A 216 -19.64 12.15 7.03
CA LYS A 216 -19.99 13.54 7.36
C LYS A 216 -19.74 13.85 8.85
N ASP A 217 -20.18 12.98 9.74
CA ASP A 217 -20.00 13.14 11.19
C ASP A 217 -18.52 13.12 11.58
N SER A 218 -17.74 12.26 10.93
CA SER A 218 -16.30 12.17 11.14
C SER A 218 -15.54 13.40 10.64
N LEU A 219 -15.98 14.00 9.53
CA LEU A 219 -15.40 15.25 9.02
C LEU A 219 -15.72 16.47 9.91
N CYS A 220 -16.74 16.40 10.76
CA CYS A 220 -17.03 17.44 11.75
C CYS A 220 -16.07 17.38 12.95
N ASN A 221 -15.48 16.20 13.25
CA ASN A 221 -14.51 16.06 14.32
C ASN A 221 -13.13 16.58 13.88
N LYS A 222 -12.63 17.65 14.54
CA LYS A 222 -11.35 18.29 14.19
C LYS A 222 -10.16 17.32 14.28
N GLU A 223 -10.17 16.43 15.28
CA GLU A 223 -9.11 15.46 15.53
C GLU A 223 -9.04 14.43 14.40
N LEU A 224 -10.19 13.84 14.08
CA LEU A 224 -10.28 12.81 13.05
C LEU A 224 -10.01 13.40 11.65
N ARG A 225 -10.50 14.60 11.37
CA ARG A 225 -10.21 15.32 10.13
C ARG A 225 -8.72 15.60 9.94
N PHE A 226 -8.00 15.99 11.02
CA PHE A 226 -6.55 16.16 10.98
C PHE A 226 -5.86 14.84 10.62
N ILE A 227 -6.21 13.74 11.28
CA ILE A 227 -5.60 12.42 11.05
C ILE A 227 -5.87 11.94 9.62
N MET A 228 -7.11 12.07 9.14
CA MET A 228 -7.48 11.72 7.75
C MET A 228 -6.67 12.54 6.74
N PHE A 229 -6.51 13.84 6.99
CA PHE A 229 -5.70 14.72 6.14
C PHE A 229 -4.23 14.30 6.14
N MET A 230 -3.66 13.90 7.29
CA MET A 230 -2.29 13.42 7.36
C MET A 230 -2.10 12.10 6.58
N PHE A 231 -3.02 11.15 6.69
CA PHE A 231 -2.99 9.92 5.89
C PHE A 231 -3.07 10.20 4.39
N PHE A 232 -3.97 11.07 3.99
CA PHE A 232 -4.10 11.52 2.59
C PHE A 232 -2.79 12.12 2.08
N MET A 233 -2.19 13.05 2.83
CA MET A 233 -0.97 13.75 2.43
C MET A 233 0.25 12.83 2.35
N ILE A 234 0.45 11.93 3.35
CA ILE A 234 1.54 10.94 3.32
C ILE A 234 1.43 10.09 2.05
N GLN A 235 0.26 9.52 1.82
CA GLN A 235 0.06 8.65 0.67
C GLN A 235 0.22 9.40 -0.65
N THR A 236 -0.26 10.63 -0.72
CA THR A 236 -0.06 11.50 -1.89
C THR A 236 1.43 11.69 -2.16
N CYS A 237 2.23 12.07 -1.16
CA CYS A 237 3.69 12.25 -1.33
C CYS A 237 4.38 10.96 -1.77
N VAL A 238 4.07 9.82 -1.12
CA VAL A 238 4.67 8.53 -1.46
C VAL A 238 4.32 8.13 -2.89
N MET A 239 3.06 8.22 -3.27
CA MET A 239 2.58 7.81 -4.60
C MET A 239 2.95 8.78 -5.73
N THR A 240 3.25 10.04 -5.40
CA THR A 240 3.79 11.01 -6.38
C THR A 240 5.18 10.59 -6.86
N ILE A 241 6.02 10.10 -5.95
CA ILE A 241 7.41 9.72 -6.24
C ILE A 241 7.50 8.33 -6.89
N GLN A 242 6.67 7.40 -6.45
CA GLN A 242 6.82 5.98 -6.73
C GLN A 242 6.98 5.64 -8.23
N PRO A 243 6.15 6.15 -9.17
CA PRO A 243 6.30 5.86 -10.58
C PRO A 243 7.54 6.52 -11.21
N LEU A 244 8.06 7.59 -10.60
CA LEU A 244 9.17 8.36 -11.15
C LEU A 244 10.55 7.78 -10.80
N ILE A 245 10.65 6.99 -9.72
CA ILE A 245 11.95 6.47 -9.23
C ILE A 245 12.67 5.65 -10.30
N THR A 246 11.97 4.75 -11.01
CA THR A 246 12.60 3.89 -12.01
C THR A 246 13.12 4.68 -13.20
N LEU A 247 12.37 5.69 -13.64
CA LEU A 247 12.82 6.59 -14.72
C LEU A 247 14.02 7.43 -14.27
N TYR A 248 14.01 7.90 -13.03
CA TYR A 248 15.12 8.68 -12.48
C TYR A 248 16.39 7.83 -12.31
N VAL A 249 16.27 6.58 -11.88
CA VAL A 249 17.40 5.64 -11.83
C VAL A 249 17.98 5.43 -13.22
N GLY A 250 17.13 5.25 -14.24
CA GLY A 250 17.58 5.16 -15.65
C GLY A 250 18.33 6.42 -16.12
N GLN A 251 17.86 7.61 -15.75
CA GLN A 251 18.54 8.87 -16.05
C GLN A 251 19.92 8.96 -15.36
N LEU A 252 20.02 8.56 -14.09
CA LEU A 252 21.30 8.55 -13.34
C LEU A 252 22.31 7.54 -13.91
N MET A 253 21.83 6.41 -14.46
CA MET A 253 22.67 5.38 -15.07
C MET A 253 22.99 5.67 -16.56
N GLY A 254 22.41 6.72 -17.13
CA GLY A 254 22.61 7.08 -18.54
C GLY A 254 21.96 6.14 -19.55
N ALA A 255 21.21 5.14 -19.09
CA ALA A 255 20.51 4.18 -19.96
C ALA A 255 19.28 3.60 -19.25
N MET A 256 18.18 3.49 -19.98
CA MET A 256 16.97 2.77 -19.54
C MET A 256 17.10 1.26 -19.84
N GLY A 257 18.24 0.68 -19.44
CA GLY A 257 18.55 -0.75 -19.63
C GLY A 257 18.01 -1.65 -18.53
N ASP A 258 18.26 -2.95 -18.66
CA ASP A 258 17.85 -3.96 -17.68
C ASP A 258 18.55 -3.77 -16.33
N GLU A 259 19.77 -3.21 -16.33
CA GLU A 259 20.51 -2.83 -15.13
C GLU A 259 19.79 -1.73 -14.35
N ALA A 260 19.20 -0.72 -15.00
CA ALA A 260 18.42 0.32 -14.36
C ALA A 260 17.16 -0.24 -13.70
N VAL A 261 16.50 -1.21 -14.35
CA VAL A 261 15.34 -1.92 -13.79
C VAL A 261 15.73 -2.71 -12.55
N LYS A 262 16.82 -3.48 -12.58
CA LYS A 262 17.34 -4.20 -11.41
C LYS A 262 17.67 -3.25 -10.28
N MET A 263 18.41 -2.18 -10.57
CA MET A 263 18.84 -1.20 -9.57
C MET A 263 17.65 -0.48 -8.92
N SER A 264 16.62 -0.16 -9.70
CA SER A 264 15.37 0.37 -9.16
C SER A 264 14.72 -0.58 -8.16
N GLY A 265 14.65 -1.89 -8.49
CA GLY A 265 14.15 -2.92 -7.58
C GLY A 265 14.93 -2.98 -6.26
N VAL A 266 16.26 -2.88 -6.33
CA VAL A 266 17.14 -2.83 -5.15
C VAL A 266 16.84 -1.59 -4.30
N ILE A 267 16.73 -0.41 -4.91
CA ILE A 267 16.48 0.87 -4.20
C ILE A 267 15.12 0.84 -3.49
N PHE A 268 14.06 0.36 -4.16
CA PHE A 268 12.75 0.18 -3.52
C PHE A 268 12.81 -0.78 -2.33
N SER A 269 13.53 -1.89 -2.48
CA SER A 269 13.67 -2.88 -1.42
C SER A 269 14.50 -2.35 -0.24
N LEU A 270 15.53 -1.55 -0.49
CA LEU A 270 16.33 -0.88 0.54
C LEU A 270 15.48 0.09 1.37
N ALA A 271 14.62 0.90 0.74
CA ALA A 271 13.70 1.79 1.43
C ALA A 271 12.70 1.01 2.30
N GLY A 272 12.18 -0.11 1.80
CA GLY A 272 11.30 -1.01 2.55
C GLY A 272 12.01 -1.67 3.73
N PHE A 273 13.25 -2.13 3.55
CA PHE A 273 14.07 -2.73 4.61
C PHE A 273 14.39 -1.71 5.71
N ALA A 274 14.74 -0.49 5.34
CA ALA A 274 14.89 0.63 6.28
C ALA A 274 13.62 0.80 7.13
N GLY A 275 12.45 0.67 6.50
CA GLY A 275 11.16 0.75 7.17
C GLY A 275 10.97 -0.29 8.28
N ILE A 276 11.30 -1.55 8.02
CA ILE A 276 11.20 -2.61 9.04
C ILE A 276 12.11 -2.34 10.23
N LEU A 277 13.32 -1.88 9.99
CA LEU A 277 14.28 -1.57 11.07
C LEU A 277 13.82 -0.38 11.93
N ALA A 278 13.28 0.65 11.30
CA ALA A 278 12.98 1.91 11.97
C ALA A 278 11.58 1.99 12.60
N ALA A 279 10.58 1.28 12.07
CA ALA A 279 9.20 1.38 12.55
C ALA A 279 9.04 1.05 14.05
N PRO A 280 9.64 -0.03 14.61
CA PRO A 280 9.55 -0.31 16.05
C PRO A 280 10.24 0.75 16.92
N PHE A 281 11.34 1.31 16.44
CA PHE A 281 12.08 2.37 17.13
C PHE A 281 11.25 3.65 17.25
N TRP A 282 10.64 4.10 16.15
CA TRP A 282 9.79 5.28 16.15
C TRP A 282 8.49 5.07 16.89
N GLY A 283 7.90 3.87 16.83
CA GLY A 283 6.70 3.52 17.59
C GLY A 283 6.93 3.62 19.12
N LYS A 284 8.04 3.06 19.63
CA LYS A 284 8.42 3.18 21.05
C LYS A 284 8.65 4.63 21.45
N ARG A 285 9.26 5.44 20.61
CA ARG A 285 9.46 6.88 20.87
C ARG A 285 8.14 7.64 20.85
N GLY A 286 7.21 7.30 19.97
CA GLY A 286 5.86 7.85 19.96
C GLY A 286 5.14 7.65 21.29
N GLN A 287 5.21 6.46 21.87
CA GLN A 287 4.66 6.16 23.20
C GLN A 287 5.29 7.02 24.31
N ARG A 288 6.59 7.31 24.22
CA ARG A 288 7.31 8.05 25.26
C ARG A 288 7.19 9.56 25.14
N TYR A 289 7.22 10.09 23.91
CA TYR A 289 7.31 11.54 23.65
C TYR A 289 6.04 12.14 23.03
N GLY A 290 5.02 11.32 22.76
CA GLY A 290 3.78 11.68 22.11
C GLY A 290 3.78 11.36 20.61
N PHE A 291 2.69 10.74 20.15
CA PHE A 291 2.59 10.21 18.79
C PHE A 291 2.64 11.31 17.73
N VAL A 292 1.90 12.42 17.93
CA VAL A 292 1.89 13.54 16.98
C VAL A 292 3.25 14.26 16.93
N ARG A 293 3.95 14.36 18.07
CA ARG A 293 5.28 14.97 18.12
C ARG A 293 6.30 14.17 17.31
N ILE A 294 6.31 12.84 17.47
CA ILE A 294 7.21 11.98 16.69
C ILE A 294 6.80 11.96 15.23
N PHE A 295 5.48 11.92 14.93
CA PHE A 295 4.98 12.07 13.57
C PHE A 295 5.50 13.34 12.89
N ALA A 296 5.37 14.49 13.56
CA ALA A 296 5.86 15.79 13.06
C ALA A 296 7.38 15.77 12.79
N LEU A 297 8.15 15.21 13.72
CA LEU A 297 9.60 15.11 13.60
C LEU A 297 10.01 14.21 12.42
N VAL A 298 9.43 13.01 12.30
CA VAL A 298 9.84 12.06 11.25
C VAL A 298 9.43 12.53 9.86
N THR A 299 8.26 13.15 9.72
CA THR A 299 7.82 13.71 8.43
C THR A 299 8.63 14.92 8.03
N PHE A 300 8.97 15.81 8.96
CA PHE A 300 9.85 16.95 8.71
C PHE A 300 11.26 16.49 8.31
N ALA A 301 11.85 15.53 9.06
CA ALA A 301 13.17 15.00 8.76
C ALA A 301 13.20 14.25 7.42
N ALA A 302 12.18 13.44 7.11
CA ALA A 302 12.05 12.77 5.81
C ALA A 302 11.97 13.79 4.66
N GLY A 303 11.17 14.85 4.83
CA GLY A 303 11.09 15.93 3.86
C GLY A 303 12.43 16.64 3.67
N PHE A 304 13.13 16.95 4.75
CA PHE A 304 14.45 17.58 4.71
C PHE A 304 15.48 16.71 3.97
N ILE A 305 15.51 15.41 4.23
CA ILE A 305 16.38 14.45 3.53
C ILE A 305 16.05 14.43 2.03
N ASN A 306 14.78 14.52 1.68
CA ASN A 306 14.34 14.52 0.28
C ASN A 306 14.87 15.74 -0.51
N LEU A 307 15.16 16.88 0.14
CA LEU A 307 15.77 18.04 -0.51
C LEU A 307 17.17 17.77 -1.05
N PHE A 308 17.95 16.90 -0.37
CA PHE A 308 19.30 16.55 -0.82
C PHE A 308 19.32 15.79 -2.15
N GLN A 309 18.18 15.30 -2.62
CA GLN A 309 18.10 14.60 -3.90
C GLN A 309 18.40 15.51 -5.13
N VAL A 310 18.40 16.83 -4.95
CA VAL A 310 18.84 17.77 -5.99
C VAL A 310 20.34 17.62 -6.31
N PHE A 311 21.14 17.26 -5.31
CA PHE A 311 22.60 17.20 -5.43
C PHE A 311 23.12 15.84 -5.89
N ILE A 312 22.24 14.87 -6.12
CA ILE A 312 22.61 13.50 -6.51
C ILE A 312 23.09 13.49 -7.96
N GLN A 313 24.24 12.85 -8.17
CA GLN A 313 24.84 12.63 -9.50
C GLN A 313 25.04 11.15 -9.80
N ASP A 314 24.92 10.28 -8.80
CA ASP A 314 25.16 8.85 -8.93
C ASP A 314 24.04 8.03 -8.28
N VAL A 315 23.79 6.84 -8.84
CA VAL A 315 22.72 5.92 -8.40
C VAL A 315 22.93 5.41 -6.97
N TRP A 316 24.18 5.25 -6.53
CA TRP A 316 24.46 4.79 -5.17
C TRP A 316 24.21 5.88 -4.13
N GLN A 317 24.47 7.15 -4.48
CA GLN A 317 24.07 8.28 -3.64
C GLN A 317 22.55 8.33 -3.51
N PHE A 318 21.82 8.08 -4.60
CA PHE A 318 20.36 7.98 -4.58
C PHE A 318 19.89 6.85 -3.66
N ALA A 319 20.47 5.65 -3.78
CA ALA A 319 20.16 4.52 -2.93
C ALA A 319 20.38 4.82 -1.43
N ALA A 320 21.50 5.48 -1.09
CA ALA A 320 21.81 5.86 0.29
C ALA A 320 20.80 6.87 0.84
N ILE A 321 20.43 7.90 0.08
CA ILE A 321 19.44 8.90 0.50
C ILE A 321 18.05 8.27 0.61
N GLN A 322 17.66 7.38 -0.30
CA GLN A 322 16.38 6.66 -0.22
C GLN A 322 16.32 5.73 1.00
N PHE A 323 17.42 5.09 1.36
CA PHE A 323 17.51 4.31 2.60
C PHE A 323 17.30 5.19 3.84
N ILE A 324 18.01 6.34 3.93
CA ILE A 324 17.88 7.27 5.05
C ILE A 324 16.46 7.87 5.10
N TYR A 325 15.91 8.26 3.96
CA TYR A 325 14.51 8.71 3.82
C TYR A 325 13.54 7.67 4.36
N GLY A 326 13.72 6.40 3.98
CA GLY A 326 12.92 5.27 4.45
C GLY A 326 12.97 5.08 5.97
N LEU A 327 14.14 5.25 6.60
CA LEU A 327 14.31 5.17 8.06
C LEU A 327 13.42 6.17 8.81
N PHE A 328 13.28 7.38 8.29
CA PHE A 328 12.45 8.40 8.95
C PHE A 328 10.98 8.24 8.58
N LEU A 329 10.64 8.09 7.30
CA LEU A 329 9.25 8.00 6.84
C LEU A 329 8.50 6.80 7.46
N ALA A 330 9.20 5.71 7.74
CA ALA A 330 8.65 4.53 8.41
C ALA A 330 8.01 4.81 9.78
N GLY A 331 8.40 5.90 10.44
CA GLY A 331 7.79 6.33 11.69
C GLY A 331 6.44 7.03 11.52
N ALA A 332 6.10 7.51 10.32
CA ALA A 332 4.90 8.33 10.12
C ALA A 332 3.60 7.54 10.34
N VAL A 333 3.40 6.46 9.59
CA VAL A 333 2.16 5.67 9.61
C VAL A 333 1.89 5.01 10.97
N PRO A 334 2.86 4.36 11.66
CA PRO A 334 2.62 3.79 12.98
C PRO A 334 2.20 4.83 14.03
N ASN A 335 2.83 6.01 14.01
CA ASN A 335 2.51 7.05 14.99
C ASN A 335 1.14 7.67 14.75
N ILE A 336 0.76 7.95 13.49
CA ILE A 336 -0.58 8.51 13.21
C ILE A 336 -1.69 7.47 13.45
N ASN A 337 -1.44 6.17 13.22
CA ASN A 337 -2.35 5.09 13.59
C ASN A 337 -2.52 4.97 15.11
N ALA A 338 -1.43 5.12 15.87
CA ALA A 338 -1.49 5.11 17.32
C ALA A 338 -2.26 6.33 17.86
N ASP A 339 -2.04 7.52 17.29
CA ASP A 339 -2.81 8.72 17.62
C ASP A 339 -4.30 8.53 17.34
N LEU A 340 -4.66 7.95 16.19
CA LEU A 340 -6.04 7.58 15.86
C LEU A 340 -6.70 6.72 16.94
N THR A 341 -5.96 5.76 17.52
CA THR A 341 -6.49 4.90 18.58
C THR A 341 -6.70 5.62 19.90
N VAL A 342 -5.92 6.67 20.17
CA VAL A 342 -6.05 7.49 21.39
C VAL A 342 -7.24 8.45 21.29
N VAL A 343 -7.43 9.04 20.10
CA VAL A 343 -8.44 10.07 19.86
C VAL A 343 -9.85 9.48 19.68
N THR A 344 -9.94 8.18 19.33
CA THR A 344 -11.23 7.54 19.02
C THR A 344 -11.69 6.60 20.14
N ASP A 345 -13.00 6.69 20.45
CA ASP A 345 -13.66 5.77 21.38
C ASP A 345 -13.64 4.34 20.88
N LYS A 346 -13.60 3.36 21.78
CA LYS A 346 -13.57 1.93 21.47
C LYS A 346 -14.67 1.50 20.49
N ASN A 347 -15.88 2.06 20.63
CA ASN A 347 -17.05 1.69 19.83
C ASN A 347 -17.03 2.28 18.40
N THR A 348 -16.32 3.39 18.18
CA THR A 348 -16.24 4.09 16.88
C THR A 348 -14.90 3.87 16.18
N ARG A 349 -13.96 3.20 16.83
CA ARG A 349 -12.59 2.99 16.35
C ARG A 349 -12.53 2.30 14.98
N GLY A 350 -13.35 1.28 14.76
CA GLY A 350 -13.43 0.59 13.47
C GLY A 350 -13.84 1.53 12.33
N LYS A 351 -14.83 2.39 12.56
CA LYS A 351 -15.26 3.41 11.58
C LYS A 351 -14.14 4.41 11.30
N ALA A 352 -13.46 4.89 12.33
CA ALA A 352 -12.36 5.84 12.21
C ALA A 352 -11.18 5.27 11.38
N PHE A 353 -10.80 4.00 11.61
CA PHE A 353 -9.81 3.30 10.79
C PHE A 353 -10.27 3.13 9.33
N GLY A 354 -11.53 2.78 9.12
CA GLY A 354 -12.10 2.67 7.77
C GLY A 354 -12.01 3.99 7.00
N LEU A 355 -12.40 5.11 7.63
CA LEU A 355 -12.33 6.44 7.04
C LEU A 355 -10.89 6.91 6.78
N SER A 356 -9.96 6.63 7.71
CA SER A 356 -8.55 6.93 7.54
C SER A 356 -7.94 6.12 6.39
N THR A 357 -8.35 4.87 6.22
CA THR A 357 -7.97 4.03 5.07
C THR A 357 -8.52 4.62 3.77
N SER A 358 -9.77 5.09 3.74
CA SER A 358 -10.34 5.75 2.56
C SER A 358 -9.58 7.03 2.20
N ALA A 359 -9.20 7.84 3.19
CA ALA A 359 -8.37 9.03 2.98
C ALA A 359 -6.99 8.66 2.41
N ASN A 360 -6.36 7.62 2.93
CA ASN A 360 -5.10 7.06 2.41
C ASN A 360 -5.25 6.61 0.95
N GLN A 361 -6.30 5.84 0.62
CA GLN A 361 -6.55 5.38 -0.75
C GLN A 361 -6.80 6.56 -1.72
N PHE A 362 -7.49 7.62 -1.26
CA PHE A 362 -7.68 8.82 -2.06
C PHE A 362 -6.36 9.56 -2.35
N GLY A 363 -5.42 9.56 -1.39
CA GLY A 363 -4.02 9.97 -1.61
C GLY A 363 -3.34 9.13 -2.70
N GLY A 364 -3.65 7.84 -2.77
CA GLY A 364 -3.22 6.93 -3.84
C GLY A 364 -3.77 7.28 -5.22
N VAL A 365 -4.91 7.99 -5.31
CA VAL A 365 -5.44 8.53 -6.58
C VAL A 365 -4.69 9.82 -6.96
N VAL A 366 -4.60 10.75 -6.02
CA VAL A 366 -4.07 12.11 -6.27
C VAL A 366 -2.55 12.07 -6.50
N GLY A 367 -1.82 11.25 -5.74
CA GLY A 367 -0.36 11.17 -5.81
C GLY A 367 0.18 10.87 -7.22
N PRO A 368 -0.21 9.76 -7.86
CA PRO A 368 0.28 9.42 -9.18
C PRO A 368 -0.11 10.44 -10.25
N LEU A 369 -1.30 11.05 -10.15
CA LEU A 369 -1.73 12.13 -11.06
C LEU A 369 -0.81 13.35 -10.92
N LEU A 370 -0.50 13.75 -9.69
CA LEU A 370 0.45 14.84 -9.44
C LEU A 370 1.85 14.46 -9.93
N GLY A 371 2.30 13.23 -9.66
CA GLY A 371 3.60 12.74 -10.12
C GLY A 371 3.72 12.71 -11.64
N GLY A 372 2.69 12.23 -12.31
CA GLY A 372 2.61 12.21 -13.77
C GLY A 372 2.59 13.62 -14.37
N ALA A 373 1.74 14.52 -13.85
CA ALA A 373 1.64 15.90 -14.33
C ALA A 373 2.93 16.70 -14.08
N LEU A 374 3.49 16.62 -12.87
CA LEU A 374 4.75 17.31 -12.54
C LEU A 374 5.94 16.73 -13.29
N GLY A 375 6.00 15.39 -13.43
CA GLY A 375 7.07 14.72 -14.16
C GLY A 375 7.05 14.95 -15.67
N ALA A 376 5.92 15.40 -16.24
CA ALA A 376 5.82 15.83 -17.62
C ALA A 376 6.35 17.26 -17.86
N VAL A 377 6.29 18.12 -16.82
CA VAL A 377 6.63 19.57 -16.95
C VAL A 377 8.01 19.88 -16.39
N MET A 378 8.49 19.12 -15.41
CA MET A 378 9.77 19.39 -14.72
C MET A 378 10.60 18.11 -14.57
N ALA A 379 11.92 18.28 -14.43
CA ALA A 379 12.82 17.14 -14.16
C ALA A 379 12.47 16.45 -12.85
N THR A 380 12.55 15.11 -12.84
CA THR A 380 12.17 14.25 -11.70
C THR A 380 12.78 14.67 -10.37
N ARG A 381 14.03 15.15 -10.37
CA ARG A 381 14.71 15.68 -9.17
C ARG A 381 13.93 16.81 -8.50
N TYR A 382 13.26 17.69 -9.25
CA TYR A 382 12.46 18.78 -8.68
C TYR A 382 11.12 18.30 -8.13
N VAL A 383 10.55 17.24 -8.70
CA VAL A 383 9.35 16.58 -8.13
C VAL A 383 9.67 15.97 -6.78
N LEU A 384 10.84 15.36 -6.63
CA LEU A 384 11.33 14.84 -5.35
C LEU A 384 11.49 15.95 -4.30
N VAL A 385 12.02 17.10 -4.71
CA VAL A 385 12.14 18.29 -3.82
C VAL A 385 10.77 18.83 -3.44
N ALA A 386 9.86 18.96 -4.39
CA ALA A 386 8.50 19.45 -4.12
C ALA A 386 7.78 18.58 -3.06
N THR A 387 7.88 17.24 -3.20
CA THR A 387 7.35 16.32 -2.19
C THR A 387 8.08 16.44 -0.85
N GLY A 388 9.39 16.71 -0.85
CA GLY A 388 10.17 17.02 0.34
C GLY A 388 9.64 18.27 1.06
N CYS A 389 9.41 19.36 0.33
CA CYS A 389 8.80 20.58 0.88
C CYS A 389 7.41 20.32 1.47
N ILE A 390 6.56 19.54 0.79
CA ILE A 390 5.23 19.19 1.29
C ILE A 390 5.33 18.40 2.62
N LEU A 391 6.23 17.42 2.71
CA LEU A 391 6.45 16.65 3.94
C LEU A 391 6.98 17.53 5.08
N MET A 392 7.88 18.48 4.81
CA MET A 392 8.35 19.44 5.80
C MET A 392 7.23 20.36 6.29
N CYS A 393 6.43 20.90 5.37
CA CYS A 393 5.27 21.73 5.72
C CYS A 393 4.26 20.95 6.57
N MET A 394 4.00 19.69 6.22
CA MET A 394 3.14 18.80 6.97
C MET A 394 3.67 18.53 8.39
N GLY A 395 4.97 18.26 8.53
CA GLY A 395 5.61 18.10 9.83
C GLY A 395 5.54 19.37 10.69
N ALA A 396 5.86 20.54 10.10
CA ALA A 396 5.77 21.84 10.77
C ALA A 396 4.33 22.18 11.17
N TYR A 397 3.36 21.96 10.30
CA TYR A 397 1.93 22.16 10.56
C TYR A 397 1.45 21.27 11.71
N SER A 398 1.81 19.99 11.70
CA SER A 398 1.43 19.04 12.76
C SER A 398 2.01 19.45 14.11
N TYR A 399 3.25 19.93 14.13
CA TYR A 399 3.88 20.44 15.33
C TYR A 399 3.20 21.70 15.87
N ALA A 400 2.92 22.65 14.99
CA ALA A 400 2.32 23.95 15.37
C ALA A 400 0.88 23.80 15.89
N THR A 401 0.10 22.89 15.30
CA THR A 401 -1.35 22.78 15.62
C THR A 401 -1.66 21.83 16.76
N ARG A 402 -0.80 20.85 17.05
CA ARG A 402 -1.14 19.78 17.99
C ARG A 402 -0.09 19.55 19.10
N VAL A 403 1.09 20.05 18.96
CA VAL A 403 2.16 19.87 19.96
C VAL A 403 2.35 21.12 20.79
N ARG A 404 2.02 22.27 20.22
CA ARG A 404 2.15 23.59 20.88
C ARG A 404 0.86 24.04 21.57
N SER A 405 -0.31 23.50 21.21
CA SER A 405 -1.59 23.66 21.91
C SER A 405 -1.75 22.64 23.01
#